data_562cf0c4a1dd886dbda10c1aec530ac0
#
_entry.id   562cf0c4a1dd886dbda10c1aec530ac0
#
_cell.length_a   1.000
_cell.length_b   1.000
_cell.length_c   1.000
_cell.angle_alpha   90.00
_cell.angle_beta   90.00
_cell.angle_gamma   90.00
#
_symmetry.space_group_name_H-M   'P 1'
#
loop_
_entity.id
_entity.type
_entity.pdbx_description
1 polymer ?
#
loop_
_entity_poly.entity_id
_entity_poly.type
_entity_poly.pdbx_seq_one_letter_code
_entity_poly.pdbx_strand_id
1 'polypeptide(L)' 'MTLPNAVAVVGGGGWGTALAIHLTRLGITPRLWVREPELVELMRVNRENAWYLPGVHLPPEVNPTPALVQALEGAEL' A
#
# COMPACT_ATOMS: atom_id res chain seq x y z
N MET A 1 -6.94 -14.29 19.09
CA MET A 1 -6.71 -12.89 18.65
C MET A 1 -7.07 -12.75 17.19
N THR A 2 -7.89 -11.78 16.87
CA THR A 2 -8.28 -11.50 15.48
C THR A 2 -7.34 -10.46 14.89
N LEU A 3 -6.86 -10.70 13.67
CA LEU A 3 -6.07 -9.70 12.96
C LEU A 3 -7.00 -8.59 12.45
N PRO A 4 -6.53 -7.35 12.39
CA PRO A 4 -7.34 -6.26 11.84
C PRO A 4 -7.60 -6.50 10.34
N ASN A 5 -8.78 -6.07 9.88
CA ASN A 5 -9.14 -6.22 8.47
C ASN A 5 -8.44 -5.21 7.57
N ALA A 6 -8.08 -4.05 8.14
CA ALA A 6 -7.42 -3.00 7.38
C ALA A 6 -6.30 -2.39 8.23
N VAL A 7 -5.14 -2.24 7.62
CA VAL A 7 -3.96 -1.64 8.26
C VAL A 7 -3.45 -0.54 7.34
N ALA A 8 -3.19 0.63 7.92
CA ALA A 8 -2.59 1.73 7.17
C ALA A 8 -1.07 1.60 7.18
N VAL A 9 -0.47 1.63 6.00
CA VAL A 9 0.97 1.70 5.83
C VAL A 9 1.30 3.11 5.37
N VAL A 10 2.03 3.85 6.18
CA VAL A 10 2.37 5.24 5.88
C VAL A 10 3.76 5.31 5.27
N GLY A 11 3.79 5.50 3.96
CA GLY A 11 5.03 5.63 3.22
C GLY A 11 5.12 4.63 2.07
N GLY A 12 5.28 5.14 0.86
CA GLY A 12 5.37 4.35 -0.37
C GLY A 12 6.79 3.99 -0.77
N GLY A 13 7.73 3.97 0.17
CA GLY A 13 9.09 3.52 -0.10
C GLY A 13 9.14 1.99 -0.28
N GLY A 14 10.34 1.46 -0.51
CA GLY A 14 10.50 0.01 -0.72
C GLY A 14 9.99 -0.81 0.45
N TRP A 15 10.29 -0.39 1.68
CA TRP A 15 9.83 -1.09 2.88
C TRP A 15 8.31 -1.06 3.03
N GLY A 16 7.70 0.13 2.85
CA GLY A 16 6.25 0.26 2.98
C GLY A 16 5.51 -0.56 1.94
N THR A 17 5.99 -0.54 0.71
CA THR A 17 5.39 -1.32 -0.38
C THR A 17 5.54 -2.82 -0.12
N ALA A 18 6.73 -3.27 0.29
CA ALA A 18 6.97 -4.67 0.60
C ALA A 18 6.09 -5.13 1.77
N LEU A 19 5.93 -4.30 2.80
CA LEU A 19 5.07 -4.61 3.93
C LEU A 19 3.61 -4.74 3.48
N ALA A 20 3.13 -3.82 2.63
CA ALA A 20 1.77 -3.88 2.13
C ALA A 20 1.52 -5.18 1.38
N ILE A 21 2.47 -5.60 0.54
CA ILE A 21 2.36 -6.88 -0.18
C ILE A 21 2.31 -8.04 0.81
N HIS A 22 3.16 -8.03 1.81
CA HIS A 22 3.19 -9.08 2.82
C HIS A 22 1.86 -9.19 3.58
N LEU A 23 1.26 -8.04 3.91
CA LEU A 23 -0.02 -8.02 4.63
C LEU A 23 -1.13 -8.68 3.83
N THR A 24 -1.13 -8.55 2.50
CA THR A 24 -2.14 -9.23 1.67
C THR A 24 -2.03 -10.74 1.78
N ARG A 25 -0.83 -11.27 1.95
CA ARG A 25 -0.61 -12.71 2.13
C ARG A 25 -1.16 -13.22 3.44
N LEU A 26 -1.33 -12.32 4.42
CA LEU A 26 -1.92 -12.64 5.72
C LEU A 26 -3.43 -12.43 5.74
N GLY A 27 -4.04 -12.10 4.60
CA GLY A 27 -5.46 -11.82 4.51
C GLY A 27 -5.87 -10.44 4.98
N ILE A 28 -4.92 -9.54 5.15
CA ILE A 28 -5.16 -8.16 5.59
C ILE A 28 -5.19 -7.26 4.35
N THR A 29 -6.15 -6.33 4.32
CA THR A 29 -6.23 -5.35 3.24
C THR A 29 -5.42 -4.11 3.64
N PRO A 30 -4.24 -3.88 3.02
CA PRO A 30 -3.43 -2.72 3.37
C PRO A 30 -3.96 -1.46 2.70
N ARG A 31 -3.87 -0.35 3.41
CA ARG A 31 -4.08 0.98 2.84
C ARG A 31 -2.74 1.66 2.80
N LEU A 32 -2.19 1.82 1.61
CA LEU A 32 -0.85 2.35 1.42
C LEU A 32 -0.92 3.83 1.08
N TRP A 33 -0.43 4.67 1.98
CA TRP A 33 -0.31 6.09 1.70
C TRP A 33 1.00 6.34 0.97
N VAL A 34 0.90 6.95 -0.21
CA VAL A 34 2.05 7.32 -1.02
C VAL A 34 2.04 8.83 -1.19
N ARG A 35 3.10 9.46 -0.73
CA ARG A 35 3.20 10.92 -0.71
C ARG A 35 3.17 11.55 -2.10
N GLU A 36 3.78 10.92 -3.09
CA GLU A 36 3.94 11.45 -4.42
C GLU A 36 2.76 11.04 -5.32
N PRO A 37 1.91 11.99 -5.75
CA PRO A 37 0.77 11.64 -6.61
C PRO A 37 1.17 10.96 -7.92
N GLU A 38 2.32 11.33 -8.48
CA GLU A 38 2.81 10.73 -9.72
C GLU A 38 3.12 9.25 -9.52
N LEU A 39 3.69 8.90 -8.37
CA LEU A 39 3.99 7.50 -8.05
C LEU A 39 2.70 6.71 -7.83
N VAL A 40 1.69 7.32 -7.18
CA VAL A 40 0.38 6.68 -6.99
C VAL A 40 -0.19 6.27 -8.34
N GLU A 41 -0.16 7.17 -9.31
CA GLU A 41 -0.71 6.90 -10.64
C GLU A 41 0.06 5.79 -11.34
N LEU A 42 1.38 5.82 -11.28
CA LEU A 42 2.21 4.76 -11.85
C LEU A 42 1.91 3.40 -11.21
N MET A 43 1.74 3.38 -9.90
CA MET A 43 1.43 2.14 -9.18
C MET A 43 0.05 1.60 -9.56
N ARG A 44 -0.93 2.49 -9.77
CA ARG A 44 -2.27 2.07 -10.16
C ARG A 44 -2.30 1.51 -11.59
N VAL A 45 -1.58 2.15 -12.50
CA VAL A 45 -1.59 1.76 -13.91
C VAL A 45 -0.72 0.53 -14.13
N ASN A 46 0.50 0.54 -13.62
CA ASN A 46 1.48 -0.50 -13.90
C ASN A 46 1.48 -1.63 -12.87
N ARG A 47 0.79 -1.43 -11.75
CA ARG A 47 0.77 -2.40 -10.64
C ARG A 47 2.17 -2.74 -10.16
N GLU A 48 2.99 -1.71 -10.03
CA GLU A 48 4.39 -1.82 -9.63
C GLU A 48 4.85 -0.51 -9.03
N ASN A 49 5.66 -0.55 -7.98
CA ASN A 49 6.34 0.64 -7.46
C ASN A 49 7.73 0.70 -8.10
N ALA A 50 7.80 1.26 -9.29
CA ALA A 50 9.03 1.27 -10.07
C ALA A 50 10.12 2.15 -9.46
N TRP A 51 9.75 3.12 -8.61
CA TRP A 51 10.72 4.02 -7.99
C TRP A 51 11.50 3.36 -6.86
N TYR A 52 10.82 2.56 -6.04
CA TYR A 52 11.39 2.05 -4.79
C TYR A 52 11.42 0.52 -4.70
N LEU A 53 10.62 -0.17 -5.47
CA LEU A 53 10.55 -1.63 -5.46
C LEU A 53 10.29 -2.15 -6.87
N PRO A 54 11.23 -1.93 -7.81
CA PRO A 54 11.03 -2.33 -9.20
C PRO A 54 10.99 -3.85 -9.36
N GLY A 55 10.24 -4.31 -10.35
CA GLY A 55 10.18 -5.71 -10.71
C GLY A 55 9.25 -6.56 -9.86
N VAL A 56 8.57 -5.96 -8.87
CA VAL A 56 7.64 -6.69 -8.00
C VAL A 56 6.21 -6.26 -8.34
N HIS A 57 5.38 -7.22 -8.73
CA HIS A 57 3.99 -6.97 -9.07
C HIS A 57 3.15 -6.74 -7.81
N LEU A 58 2.32 -5.70 -7.84
CA LEU A 58 1.44 -5.38 -6.72
C LEU A 58 0.17 -6.21 -6.79
N PRO A 59 -0.18 -6.94 -5.71
CA PRO A 59 -1.46 -7.65 -5.66
C PRO A 59 -2.65 -6.69 -5.80
N PRO A 60 -3.82 -7.16 -6.28
CA PRO A 60 -4.99 -6.30 -6.45
C PRO A 60 -5.43 -5.61 -5.16
N GLU A 61 -5.15 -6.22 -4.00
CA GLU A 61 -5.55 -5.67 -2.70
C GLU A 61 -4.72 -4.47 -2.28
N VAL A 62 -3.55 -4.25 -2.91
CA VAL A 62 -2.72 -3.08 -2.59
C VAL A 62 -3.21 -1.89 -3.40
N ASN A 63 -3.83 -0.93 -2.69
CA ASN A 63 -4.39 0.27 -3.30
C ASN A 63 -3.69 1.51 -2.73
N PRO A 64 -2.73 2.09 -3.47
CA PRO A 64 -2.07 3.29 -3.00
C PRO A 64 -2.98 4.51 -3.10
N THR A 65 -2.84 5.42 -2.16
CA THR A 65 -3.56 6.68 -2.15
C THR A 65 -2.66 7.82 -1.72
N PRO A 66 -2.77 9.02 -2.32
CA PRO A 66 -2.04 10.19 -1.86
C PRO A 66 -2.73 10.89 -0.70
N ALA A 67 -3.96 10.49 -0.35
CA ALA A 67 -4.75 11.12 0.69
C ALA A 67 -4.52 10.43 2.03
N LEU A 68 -3.74 11.06 2.90
CA LEU A 68 -3.40 10.47 4.21
C LEU A 68 -4.64 10.20 5.06
N VAL A 69 -5.59 11.13 5.09
CA VAL A 69 -6.83 10.96 5.85
C VAL A 69 -7.58 9.71 5.39
N GLN A 70 -7.69 9.53 4.07
CA GLN A 70 -8.37 8.38 3.51
C GLN A 70 -7.65 7.07 3.88
N ALA A 71 -6.33 7.09 3.88
CA ALA A 71 -5.55 5.90 4.23
C ALA A 71 -5.76 5.51 5.71
N LEU A 72 -5.90 6.50 6.59
CA LEU A 72 -6.07 6.27 8.02
C LEU A 72 -7.50 5.97 8.43
N GLU A 73 -8.47 6.29 7.60
CA GLU A 73 -9.88 6.17 7.92
C GLU A 73 -10.28 4.70 8.14
N GLY A 74 -10.74 4.39 9.35
CA GLY A 74 -11.15 3.05 9.71
C GLY A 74 -10.03 2.02 9.77
N ALA A 75 -8.77 2.45 9.70
CA ALA A 75 -7.62 1.53 9.72
C ALA A 75 -6.96 1.53 11.11
N GLU A 76 -6.31 0.42 11.42
CA GLU A 76 -5.44 0.31 12.58
C GLU A 76 -3.99 0.40 12.14
N LEU A 77 -3.20 1.10 12.90
CA LEU A 77 -1.77 1.26 12.64
C LEU A 77 -0.95 0.14 13.26
#